data_63d3447eb2928254f9fd2a4e166c06fa
#
_entry.id   63d3447eb2928254f9fd2a4e166c06fa
#
_cell.length_a   1.000
_cell.length_b   1.000
_cell.length_c   1.000
_cell.angle_alpha   90.00
_cell.angle_beta   90.00
_cell.angle_gamma   90.00
#
_symmetry.space_group_name_H-M   'P 1'
#
loop_
_entity.id
_entity.type
_entity.pdbx_description
1 polymer ?
#
loop_
_entity_poly.entity_id
_entity_poly.type
_entity_poly.pdbx_seq_one_letter_code
_entity_poly.pdbx_strand_id
1 'polypeptide(L)'
;MTIELVDGKAGVEHISSEDKAIIHQAKFSKSDVVYDWGDVFKCSMSSSNRATVGTGCASIQGLDWHITSAESVTIFNGSQGMKRNDIICAHYHRDSKTGNENVALTVLKGTPNATAAADPTIPSGKILSGAVDAYMPLWRIPLDGITVGTPVRLFTPRGALWDSVTLERQIWHGPYDMTVHLAKVGMMAFAFGNTSFTSNINSNGQTVHETMAAGFLPEGEGTILLEGVNGQHGALSFDSVGNVTISGSMNSGYYFRVCGCWPVK
;
A
#
# COMPACT_ATOMS: atom_id res chain seq x y z
N MET A 1 24.94 -15.18 0.31
CA MET A 1 23.78 -14.69 -0.48
C MET A 1 22.70 -14.32 0.52
N THR A 2 22.20 -13.11 0.45
CA THR A 2 21.24 -12.55 1.43
C THR A 2 19.80 -12.56 0.90
N ILE A 3 19.59 -13.03 -0.34
CA ILE A 3 18.30 -13.27 -0.95
C ILE A 3 18.00 -14.77 -0.85
N GLU A 4 16.87 -15.11 -0.23
CA GLU A 4 16.37 -16.47 -0.09
C GLU A 4 15.01 -16.63 -0.74
N LEU A 5 14.83 -17.72 -1.47
CA LEU A 5 13.53 -18.20 -1.90
C LEU A 5 12.95 -19.09 -0.80
N VAL A 6 11.96 -18.59 -0.05
CA VAL A 6 11.48 -19.25 1.18
C VAL A 6 10.72 -20.55 0.87
N ASP A 7 10.05 -20.61 -0.28
CA ASP A 7 9.17 -21.72 -0.67
C ASP A 7 9.67 -22.54 -1.87
N GLY A 8 10.92 -22.28 -2.31
CA GLY A 8 11.48 -22.96 -3.44
C GLY A 8 12.01 -24.35 -3.15
N LYS A 9 12.25 -25.14 -4.19
CA LYS A 9 12.85 -26.47 -4.11
C LYS A 9 14.36 -26.35 -3.85
N ALA A 10 14.82 -26.91 -2.72
CA ALA A 10 16.22 -26.93 -2.31
C ALA A 10 16.81 -28.34 -2.33
N GLY A 11 16.85 -28.99 -3.49
CA GLY A 11 17.49 -30.29 -3.69
C GLY A 11 16.81 -31.53 -3.10
N VAL A 12 15.95 -31.36 -2.10
CA VAL A 12 15.13 -32.42 -1.49
C VAL A 12 13.66 -32.06 -1.68
N GLU A 13 12.91 -33.01 -2.25
CA GLU A 13 11.48 -32.80 -2.50
C GLU A 13 10.71 -32.82 -1.17
N HIS A 14 10.09 -31.72 -0.83
CA HIS A 14 9.28 -31.59 0.39
C HIS A 14 7.85 -31.19 0.05
N ILE A 15 7.63 -29.98 -0.43
CA ILE A 15 6.38 -29.49 -1.00
C ILE A 15 6.75 -28.85 -2.32
N SER A 16 5.98 -29.05 -3.39
CA SER A 16 6.32 -28.45 -4.67
C SER A 16 6.15 -26.92 -4.61
N SER A 17 7.00 -26.20 -5.27
CA SER A 17 6.88 -24.74 -5.38
C SER A 17 5.61 -24.35 -6.13
N GLU A 18 5.17 -25.18 -7.10
CA GLU A 18 3.91 -24.98 -7.82
C GLU A 18 2.70 -25.05 -6.89
N ASP A 19 2.61 -26.07 -6.02
CA ASP A 19 1.51 -26.22 -5.06
C ASP A 19 1.45 -25.04 -4.10
N LYS A 20 2.61 -24.60 -3.58
CA LYS A 20 2.69 -23.42 -2.74
C LYS A 20 2.26 -22.15 -3.47
N ALA A 21 2.73 -21.96 -4.70
CA ALA A 21 2.35 -20.80 -5.50
C ALA A 21 0.84 -20.77 -5.79
N ILE A 22 0.21 -21.91 -6.10
CA ILE A 22 -1.23 -22.02 -6.32
C ILE A 22 -2.00 -21.63 -5.05
N ILE A 23 -1.63 -22.20 -3.91
CA ILE A 23 -2.30 -21.92 -2.63
C ILE A 23 -2.11 -20.45 -2.22
N HIS A 24 -0.90 -19.91 -2.39
CA HIS A 24 -0.60 -18.51 -2.08
C HIS A 24 -1.40 -17.56 -2.97
N GLN A 25 -1.42 -17.79 -4.28
CA GLN A 25 -2.21 -17.00 -5.22
C GLN A 25 -3.70 -17.04 -4.91
N ALA A 26 -4.22 -18.20 -4.50
CA ALA A 26 -5.63 -18.36 -4.12
C ALA A 26 -5.98 -17.59 -2.84
N LYS A 27 -5.05 -17.46 -1.88
CA LYS A 27 -5.26 -16.80 -0.58
C LYS A 27 -5.03 -15.29 -0.61
N PHE A 28 -4.04 -14.84 -1.37
CA PHE A 28 -3.57 -13.45 -1.30
C PHE A 28 -3.72 -12.69 -2.62
N SER A 29 -3.03 -13.13 -3.69
CA SER A 29 -3.10 -12.48 -5.00
C SER A 29 -2.42 -13.32 -6.08
N LYS A 30 -2.91 -13.19 -7.33
CA LYS A 30 -2.22 -13.68 -8.54
C LYS A 30 -1.12 -12.73 -9.02
N SER A 31 -1.09 -11.51 -8.48
CA SER A 31 -0.08 -10.49 -8.79
C SER A 31 1.11 -10.61 -7.86
N ASP A 32 2.24 -10.08 -8.31
CA ASP A 32 3.41 -9.89 -7.45
C ASP A 32 3.06 -8.92 -6.31
N VAL A 33 3.57 -9.19 -5.11
CA VAL A 33 3.28 -8.42 -3.89
C VAL A 33 4.57 -8.13 -3.16
N VAL A 34 4.78 -6.87 -2.77
CA VAL A 34 5.77 -6.47 -1.77
C VAL A 34 5.05 -6.27 -0.45
N TYR A 35 5.54 -6.91 0.61
CA TYR A 35 4.97 -6.77 1.95
C TYR A 35 5.58 -5.56 2.68
N ASP A 36 4.80 -4.97 3.58
CA ASP A 36 5.27 -3.90 4.46
C ASP A 36 6.08 -4.50 5.62
N TRP A 37 7.32 -4.87 5.30
CA TRP A 37 8.27 -5.49 6.22
C TRP A 37 9.70 -5.04 5.94
N GLY A 38 10.48 -4.83 6.99
CA GLY A 38 11.86 -4.36 6.91
C GLY A 38 11.95 -2.96 6.34
N ASP A 39 12.94 -2.71 5.46
CA ASP A 39 13.09 -1.44 4.75
C ASP A 39 12.18 -1.31 3.52
N VAL A 40 11.32 -2.31 3.30
CA VAL A 40 10.42 -2.37 2.11
C VAL A 40 11.22 -2.19 0.82
N PHE A 41 12.36 -2.88 0.74
CA PHE A 41 13.32 -2.79 -0.37
C PHE A 41 13.75 -1.36 -0.72
N LYS A 42 13.86 -0.46 0.25
CA LYS A 42 14.31 0.93 0.02
C LYS A 42 15.54 0.97 -0.86
N CYS A 43 15.48 1.73 -1.95
CA CYS A 43 16.58 1.85 -2.90
C CYS A 43 17.24 3.23 -2.81
N SER A 44 18.56 3.23 -2.84
CA SER A 44 19.37 4.44 -2.92
C SER A 44 20.57 4.21 -3.84
N MET A 45 21.03 5.27 -4.49
CA MET A 45 22.28 5.23 -5.23
C MET A 45 23.44 5.41 -4.26
N SER A 46 24.31 4.40 -4.15
CA SER A 46 25.55 4.47 -3.36
C SER A 46 26.73 5.05 -4.16
N SER A 47 26.64 5.03 -5.49
CA SER A 47 27.54 5.74 -6.41
C SER A 47 26.83 5.96 -7.75
N SER A 48 27.50 6.58 -8.73
CA SER A 48 26.96 6.82 -10.08
C SER A 48 26.61 5.53 -10.86
N ASN A 49 27.11 4.39 -10.43
CA ASN A 49 26.87 3.11 -11.12
C ASN A 49 26.49 1.97 -10.15
N ARG A 50 26.13 2.29 -8.91
CA ARG A 50 25.79 1.28 -7.90
C ARG A 50 24.56 1.71 -7.12
N ALA A 51 23.52 0.91 -7.19
CA ALA A 51 22.34 1.04 -6.34
C ALA A 51 22.41 0.03 -5.19
N THR A 52 21.89 0.42 -4.03
CA THR A 52 21.72 -0.45 -2.87
C THR A 52 20.24 -0.59 -2.59
N VAL A 53 19.78 -1.84 -2.44
CA VAL A 53 18.40 -2.21 -2.10
C VAL A 53 18.41 -2.76 -0.68
N GLY A 54 17.61 -2.18 0.21
CA GLY A 54 17.49 -2.55 1.62
C GLY A 54 16.73 -3.86 1.84
N THR A 55 16.56 -4.20 3.10
CA THR A 55 15.79 -5.38 3.53
C THR A 55 14.34 -5.31 3.07
N GLY A 56 13.70 -6.44 2.91
CA GLY A 56 12.30 -6.51 2.49
C GLY A 56 11.83 -7.93 2.27
N CYS A 57 10.53 -8.11 2.15
CA CYS A 57 9.88 -9.38 1.87
C CYS A 57 8.85 -9.21 0.75
N ALA A 58 8.75 -10.17 -0.15
CA ALA A 58 7.83 -10.12 -1.28
C ALA A 58 7.43 -11.51 -1.75
N SER A 59 6.38 -11.56 -2.57
CA SER A 59 5.96 -12.76 -3.31
C SER A 59 6.02 -12.47 -4.82
N ILE A 60 6.74 -13.30 -5.56
CA ILE A 60 6.76 -13.31 -7.01
C ILE A 60 5.87 -14.46 -7.51
N GLN A 61 4.73 -14.13 -8.09
CA GLN A 61 3.74 -15.09 -8.60
C GLN A 61 3.39 -16.22 -7.60
N GLY A 62 3.37 -15.87 -6.28
CA GLY A 62 3.03 -16.80 -5.20
C GLY A 62 4.21 -17.52 -4.54
N LEU A 63 5.45 -17.26 -4.96
CA LEU A 63 6.65 -17.74 -4.29
C LEU A 63 7.27 -16.64 -3.44
N ASP A 64 7.32 -16.85 -2.14
CA ASP A 64 7.84 -15.86 -1.19
C ASP A 64 9.37 -15.84 -1.18
N TRP A 65 9.91 -14.63 -1.07
CA TRP A 65 11.35 -14.37 -0.99
C TRP A 65 11.63 -13.11 -0.16
N HIS A 66 12.84 -12.97 0.35
CA HIS A 66 13.23 -11.82 1.16
C HIS A 66 14.70 -11.44 0.97
N ILE A 67 15.02 -10.21 1.37
CA ILE A 67 16.39 -9.72 1.56
C ILE A 67 16.60 -9.46 3.04
N THR A 68 17.54 -10.16 3.67
CA THR A 68 17.85 -10.05 5.11
C THR A 68 18.91 -9.02 5.43
N SER A 69 19.73 -8.64 4.46
CA SER A 69 20.69 -7.53 4.55
C SER A 69 20.81 -6.84 3.20
N ALA A 70 21.10 -5.53 3.22
CA ALA A 70 21.12 -4.72 2.00
C ALA A 70 22.00 -5.33 0.90
N GLU A 71 21.46 -5.40 -0.31
CA GLU A 71 22.12 -5.91 -1.52
C GLU A 71 22.47 -4.77 -2.47
N SER A 72 23.54 -4.93 -3.23
CA SER A 72 23.97 -3.94 -4.21
C SER A 72 23.88 -4.49 -5.63
N VAL A 73 23.40 -3.67 -6.54
CA VAL A 73 23.35 -3.97 -7.97
C VAL A 73 24.12 -2.92 -8.77
N THR A 74 24.76 -3.35 -9.86
CA THR A 74 25.48 -2.45 -10.76
C THR A 74 24.53 -1.87 -11.79
N ILE A 75 24.48 -0.54 -11.86
CA ILE A 75 23.81 0.20 -12.91
C ILE A 75 24.84 0.51 -14.01
N PHE A 76 24.51 0.22 -15.26
CA PHE A 76 25.39 0.50 -16.38
C PHE A 76 25.54 2.00 -16.59
N ASN A 77 26.76 2.47 -16.87
CA ASN A 77 27.00 3.88 -17.11
C ASN A 77 26.11 4.42 -18.24
N GLY A 78 25.65 5.64 -18.08
CA GLY A 78 24.93 6.38 -19.10
C GLY A 78 25.85 6.79 -20.27
N SER A 79 25.26 7.30 -21.33
CA SER A 79 25.97 7.83 -22.51
C SER A 79 25.61 9.29 -22.68
N GLN A 80 26.60 10.14 -22.92
CA GLN A 80 26.39 11.58 -23.09
C GLN A 80 25.34 11.88 -24.17
N GLY A 81 24.40 12.78 -23.88
CA GLY A 81 23.31 13.16 -24.78
C GLY A 81 22.21 12.13 -24.96
N MET A 82 22.24 11.01 -24.22
CA MET A 82 21.25 9.95 -24.31
C MET A 82 20.51 9.79 -22.98
N LYS A 83 19.23 9.48 -23.06
CA LYS A 83 18.34 9.19 -21.92
C LYS A 83 17.90 7.74 -21.94
N ARG A 84 17.80 7.09 -20.80
CA ARG A 84 17.19 5.75 -20.65
C ARG A 84 16.70 5.52 -19.24
N ASN A 85 15.83 4.56 -19.07
CA ASN A 85 15.47 4.01 -17.78
C ASN A 85 16.02 2.60 -17.66
N ASP A 86 16.71 2.29 -16.56
CA ASP A 86 17.04 0.92 -16.19
C ASP A 86 16.06 0.47 -15.10
N ILE A 87 15.69 -0.82 -15.07
CA ILE A 87 14.79 -1.34 -14.04
C ILE A 87 15.50 -2.41 -13.22
N ILE A 88 15.54 -2.20 -11.89
CA ILE A 88 15.96 -3.23 -10.94
C ILE A 88 14.76 -4.14 -10.71
N CYS A 89 14.93 -5.44 -10.99
CA CYS A 89 13.94 -6.49 -10.80
C CYS A 89 14.44 -7.53 -9.81
N ALA A 90 13.52 -8.16 -9.08
CA ALA A 90 13.75 -9.50 -8.58
C ALA A 90 13.56 -10.47 -9.75
N HIS A 91 14.56 -11.30 -10.01
CA HIS A 91 14.58 -12.29 -11.06
C HIS A 91 14.53 -13.68 -10.44
N TYR A 92 13.38 -14.35 -10.60
CA TYR A 92 13.25 -15.77 -10.32
C TYR A 92 13.86 -16.57 -11.46
N HIS A 93 14.67 -17.57 -11.12
CA HIS A 93 15.24 -18.53 -12.08
C HIS A 93 15.12 -19.95 -11.54
N ARG A 94 14.67 -20.88 -12.41
CA ARG A 94 14.69 -22.31 -12.16
C ARG A 94 15.66 -22.98 -13.13
N ASP A 95 16.70 -23.60 -12.59
CA ASP A 95 17.64 -24.39 -13.39
C ASP A 95 16.93 -25.60 -14.00
N SER A 96 16.95 -25.70 -15.33
CA SER A 96 16.22 -26.73 -16.07
C SER A 96 16.79 -28.15 -15.88
N LYS A 97 18.05 -28.27 -15.41
CA LYS A 97 18.72 -29.57 -15.22
C LYS A 97 18.55 -30.08 -13.79
N THR A 98 18.69 -29.21 -12.81
CA THR A 98 18.65 -29.58 -11.38
C THR A 98 17.28 -29.35 -10.77
N GLY A 99 16.45 -28.49 -11.37
CA GLY A 99 15.19 -28.03 -10.81
C GLY A 99 15.35 -27.04 -9.64
N ASN A 100 16.58 -26.64 -9.31
CA ASN A 100 16.83 -25.67 -8.24
C ASN A 100 16.31 -24.30 -8.62
N GLU A 101 15.71 -23.62 -7.66
CA GLU A 101 15.09 -22.31 -7.81
C GLU A 101 15.83 -21.28 -6.99
N ASN A 102 15.94 -20.07 -7.50
CA ASN A 102 16.50 -18.94 -6.77
C ASN A 102 15.83 -17.62 -7.19
N VAL A 103 16.01 -16.60 -6.36
CA VAL A 103 15.72 -15.21 -6.69
C VAL A 103 16.97 -14.37 -6.49
N ALA A 104 17.27 -13.51 -7.47
CA ALA A 104 18.38 -12.58 -7.41
C ALA A 104 17.95 -11.20 -7.90
N LEU A 105 18.59 -10.13 -7.40
CA LEU A 105 18.42 -8.82 -8.01
C LEU A 105 19.12 -8.75 -9.35
N THR A 106 18.44 -8.24 -10.37
CA THR A 106 18.99 -8.02 -11.71
C THR A 106 18.59 -6.66 -12.24
N VAL A 107 19.33 -6.15 -13.22
CA VAL A 107 19.04 -4.87 -13.86
C VAL A 107 18.68 -5.11 -15.31
N LEU A 108 17.44 -4.80 -15.68
CA LEU A 108 17.01 -4.71 -17.07
C LEU A 108 17.42 -3.35 -17.61
N LYS A 109 18.41 -3.36 -18.51
CA LYS A 109 18.95 -2.13 -19.11
C LYS A 109 17.99 -1.61 -20.18
N GLY A 110 17.65 -0.33 -20.09
CA GLY A 110 16.86 0.33 -21.11
C GLY A 110 17.66 0.65 -22.39
N THR A 111 16.95 0.99 -23.43
CA THR A 111 17.55 1.42 -24.70
C THR A 111 17.83 2.92 -24.65
N PRO A 112 19.08 3.37 -24.88
CA PRO A 112 19.41 4.79 -24.93
C PRO A 112 18.66 5.49 -26.07
N ASN A 113 18.12 6.70 -25.79
CA ASN A 113 17.39 7.51 -26.73
C ASN A 113 17.75 9.00 -26.51
N ALA A 114 17.93 9.77 -27.59
CA ALA A 114 18.33 11.17 -27.50
C ALA A 114 17.21 12.10 -27.02
N THR A 115 15.93 11.73 -27.20
CA THR A 115 14.80 12.60 -26.89
C THR A 115 14.12 12.27 -25.57
N ALA A 116 13.77 11.01 -25.34
CA ALA A 116 13.04 10.57 -24.14
C ALA A 116 13.49 9.20 -23.67
N ALA A 117 13.54 9.02 -22.34
CA ALA A 117 13.77 7.70 -21.74
C ALA A 117 12.49 6.86 -21.82
N ALA A 118 12.66 5.56 -22.11
CA ALA A 118 11.58 4.58 -22.03
C ALA A 118 12.01 3.45 -21.10
N ASP A 119 11.05 2.82 -20.45
CA ASP A 119 11.29 1.63 -19.65
C ASP A 119 11.60 0.44 -20.56
N PRO A 120 12.54 -0.43 -20.17
CA PRO A 120 12.78 -1.68 -20.87
C PRO A 120 11.55 -2.59 -20.74
N THR A 121 11.32 -3.43 -21.75
CA THR A 121 10.29 -4.47 -21.68
C THR A 121 10.66 -5.48 -20.59
N ILE A 122 9.74 -5.72 -19.67
CA ILE A 122 9.90 -6.75 -18.64
C ILE A 122 9.40 -8.09 -19.21
N PRO A 123 10.22 -9.14 -19.20
CA PRO A 123 9.79 -10.46 -19.67
C PRO A 123 8.61 -10.99 -18.85
N SER A 124 7.59 -11.52 -19.52
CA SER A 124 6.31 -11.93 -18.92
C SER A 124 6.20 -13.43 -18.61
N GLY A 125 7.31 -14.05 -18.19
CA GLY A 125 7.32 -15.47 -17.82
C GLY A 125 6.29 -15.79 -16.72
N LYS A 126 5.58 -16.91 -16.87
CA LYS A 126 4.58 -17.41 -15.93
C LYS A 126 5.07 -18.70 -15.29
N ILE A 127 5.38 -18.65 -13.98
CA ILE A 127 5.95 -19.79 -13.23
C ILE A 127 5.01 -21.00 -13.29
N LEU A 128 3.72 -20.83 -13.02
CA LEU A 128 2.72 -21.89 -13.08
C LEU A 128 2.44 -22.41 -14.52
N SER A 129 2.97 -21.75 -15.54
CA SER A 129 2.92 -22.22 -16.93
C SER A 129 4.24 -22.86 -17.38
N GLY A 130 5.17 -23.11 -16.44
CA GLY A 130 6.43 -23.78 -16.69
C GLY A 130 7.59 -22.84 -17.12
N ALA A 131 7.41 -21.52 -17.00
CA ALA A 131 8.51 -20.60 -17.26
C ALA A 131 9.66 -20.83 -16.26
N VAL A 132 10.88 -20.88 -16.78
CA VAL A 132 12.09 -20.99 -15.96
C VAL A 132 12.58 -19.65 -15.43
N ASP A 133 12.12 -18.55 -16.01
CA ASP A 133 12.44 -17.19 -15.61
C ASP A 133 11.18 -16.35 -15.42
N ALA A 134 11.13 -15.55 -14.35
CA ALA A 134 10.11 -14.55 -14.09
C ALA A 134 10.74 -13.29 -13.47
N TYR A 135 10.15 -12.13 -13.75
CA TYR A 135 10.70 -10.84 -13.32
C TYR A 135 9.64 -10.02 -12.61
N MET A 136 9.99 -9.54 -11.41
CA MET A 136 9.17 -8.62 -10.63
C MET A 136 9.88 -7.26 -10.56
N PRO A 137 9.33 -6.20 -11.19
CA PRO A 137 9.96 -4.89 -11.19
C PRO A 137 9.86 -4.25 -9.81
N LEU A 138 10.98 -3.68 -9.33
CA LEU A 138 11.07 -3.01 -8.04
C LEU A 138 11.33 -1.51 -8.18
N TRP A 139 12.35 -1.13 -8.92
CA TRP A 139 12.78 0.25 -9.02
C TRP A 139 13.19 0.64 -10.42
N ARG A 140 12.72 1.81 -10.87
CA ARG A 140 13.21 2.47 -12.08
C ARG A 140 14.39 3.38 -11.71
N ILE A 141 15.47 3.28 -12.45
CA ILE A 141 16.65 4.14 -12.34
C ILE A 141 16.73 5.00 -13.61
N PRO A 142 16.33 6.27 -13.56
CA PRO A 142 16.43 7.17 -14.72
C PRO A 142 17.88 7.61 -14.93
N LEU A 143 18.33 7.65 -16.18
CA LEU A 143 19.64 8.15 -16.59
C LEU A 143 19.44 9.26 -17.65
N ASP A 144 20.12 10.37 -17.43
CA ASP A 144 20.20 11.49 -18.39
C ASP A 144 21.69 11.81 -18.64
N GLY A 145 22.16 11.51 -19.84
CA GLY A 145 23.58 11.53 -20.12
C GLY A 145 24.35 10.54 -19.25
N ILE A 146 25.35 11.04 -18.53
CA ILE A 146 26.14 10.29 -17.54
C ILE A 146 25.57 10.40 -16.11
N THR A 147 24.52 11.20 -15.93
CA THR A 147 23.92 11.44 -14.61
C THR A 147 22.86 10.39 -14.32
N VAL A 148 22.95 9.80 -13.14
CA VAL A 148 21.93 8.88 -12.62
C VAL A 148 20.99 9.67 -11.72
N GLY A 149 19.68 9.56 -11.98
CA GLY A 149 18.64 10.22 -11.19
C GLY A 149 18.26 9.41 -9.95
N THR A 150 17.29 9.95 -9.21
CA THR A 150 16.75 9.31 -8.00
C THR A 150 15.94 8.06 -8.39
N PRO A 151 16.13 6.92 -7.69
CA PRO A 151 15.30 5.73 -7.90
C PRO A 151 13.81 6.01 -7.72
N VAL A 152 12.99 5.50 -8.63
CA VAL A 152 11.52 5.62 -8.61
C VAL A 152 10.91 4.26 -8.30
N ARG A 153 10.08 4.18 -7.26
CA ARG A 153 9.43 2.93 -6.85
C ARG A 153 8.38 2.49 -7.87
N LEU A 154 8.35 1.20 -8.20
CA LEU A 154 7.39 0.61 -9.16
C LEU A 154 6.35 -0.32 -8.50
N PHE A 155 6.31 -0.40 -7.19
CA PHE A 155 5.36 -1.22 -6.43
C PHE A 155 4.69 -0.40 -5.31
N THR A 156 3.55 -0.90 -4.82
CA THR A 156 2.91 -0.39 -3.60
C THR A 156 2.99 -1.47 -2.53
N PRO A 157 3.61 -1.20 -1.37
CA PRO A 157 3.66 -2.16 -0.28
C PRO A 157 2.26 -2.53 0.21
N ARG A 158 2.10 -3.77 0.68
CA ARG A 158 0.87 -4.27 1.30
C ARG A 158 1.15 -4.65 2.73
N GLY A 159 0.36 -4.09 3.65
CA GLY A 159 0.37 -4.47 5.06
C GLY A 159 -0.12 -5.90 5.27
N ALA A 160 0.08 -6.42 6.48
CA ALA A 160 -0.43 -7.73 6.85
C ALA A 160 -1.96 -7.78 6.73
N LEU A 161 -2.48 -8.97 6.40
CA LEU A 161 -3.94 -9.17 6.30
C LEU A 161 -4.66 -8.76 7.58
N TRP A 162 -4.08 -9.03 8.73
CA TRP A 162 -4.64 -8.65 10.03
C TRP A 162 -4.71 -7.14 10.25
N ASP A 163 -3.75 -6.38 9.71
CA ASP A 163 -3.78 -4.91 9.79
C ASP A 163 -4.94 -4.33 9.00
N SER A 164 -5.29 -4.97 7.88
CA SER A 164 -6.43 -4.55 7.05
C SER A 164 -7.80 -4.90 7.64
N VAL A 165 -7.86 -5.81 8.61
CA VAL A 165 -9.11 -6.22 9.28
C VAL A 165 -9.13 -5.88 10.77
N THR A 166 -8.07 -5.28 11.31
CA THR A 166 -8.03 -4.82 12.69
C THR A 166 -9.07 -3.74 12.92
N LEU A 167 -9.90 -3.95 13.94
CA LEU A 167 -10.94 -3.02 14.34
C LEU A 167 -10.36 -1.97 15.29
N GLU A 168 -10.12 -0.76 14.80
CA GLU A 168 -9.81 0.39 15.63
C GLU A 168 -11.10 1.01 16.17
N ARG A 169 -11.13 1.38 17.44
CA ARG A 169 -12.28 2.04 18.07
C ARG A 169 -11.85 3.29 18.81
N GLN A 170 -12.68 4.33 18.71
CA GLN A 170 -12.48 5.58 19.41
C GLN A 170 -13.82 6.19 19.80
N ILE A 171 -13.86 6.89 20.92
CA ILE A 171 -14.96 7.80 21.26
C ILE A 171 -14.51 9.19 20.83
N TRP A 172 -15.27 9.80 19.93
CA TRP A 172 -15.04 11.17 19.51
C TRP A 172 -15.99 12.10 20.25
N HIS A 173 -15.43 13.17 20.81
CA HIS A 173 -16.20 14.24 21.46
C HIS A 173 -16.39 15.33 20.44
N GLY A 174 -17.63 15.49 20.00
CA GLY A 174 -18.04 16.47 19.01
C GLY A 174 -18.71 17.70 19.64
N PRO A 175 -19.31 18.57 18.82
CA PRO A 175 -19.93 19.81 19.28
C PRO A 175 -21.08 19.57 20.26
N TYR A 176 -21.34 20.55 21.11
CA TYR A 176 -22.45 20.55 22.13
C TYR A 176 -22.36 19.34 23.08
N ASP A 177 -21.15 18.95 23.46
CA ASP A 177 -20.82 17.81 24.34
C ASP A 177 -21.32 16.44 23.83
N MET A 178 -21.62 16.33 22.53
CA MET A 178 -22.00 15.05 21.96
C MET A 178 -20.84 14.05 21.99
N THR A 179 -21.18 12.78 22.11
CA THR A 179 -20.22 11.68 21.98
C THR A 179 -20.64 10.75 20.85
N VAL A 180 -19.70 10.38 20.00
CA VAL A 180 -19.89 9.46 18.89
C VAL A 180 -18.90 8.32 18.98
N HIS A 181 -19.38 7.10 18.88
CA HIS A 181 -18.51 5.93 18.75
C HIS A 181 -18.05 5.81 17.30
N LEU A 182 -16.74 5.80 17.12
CA LEU A 182 -16.10 5.57 15.84
C LEU A 182 -15.45 4.19 15.82
N ALA A 183 -15.53 3.53 14.68
CA ALA A 183 -14.77 2.30 14.39
C ALA A 183 -14.17 2.42 13.00
N LYS A 184 -12.98 1.83 12.82
CA LYS A 184 -12.31 1.74 11.51
C LYS A 184 -11.89 0.29 11.25
N VAL A 185 -12.19 -0.18 10.05
CA VAL A 185 -11.77 -1.49 9.54
C VAL A 185 -11.18 -1.28 8.15
N GLY A 186 -9.89 -1.53 8.00
CA GLY A 186 -9.19 -1.23 6.76
C GLY A 186 -9.31 0.24 6.36
N MET A 187 -9.83 0.50 5.19
CA MET A 187 -10.02 1.85 4.63
C MET A 187 -11.41 2.45 4.91
N MET A 188 -12.23 1.82 5.76
CA MET A 188 -13.59 2.30 6.06
C MET A 188 -13.75 2.66 7.52
N ALA A 189 -14.21 3.88 7.78
CA ALA A 189 -14.66 4.33 9.09
C ALA A 189 -16.17 4.26 9.20
N PHE A 190 -16.64 4.05 10.42
CA PHE A 190 -18.05 3.96 10.79
C PHE A 190 -18.30 4.82 12.03
N ALA A 191 -19.41 5.55 12.02
CA ALA A 191 -19.94 6.22 13.20
C ALA A 191 -21.25 5.53 13.60
N PHE A 192 -21.42 5.25 14.88
CA PHE A 192 -22.57 4.50 15.39
C PHE A 192 -22.88 4.85 16.84
N GLY A 193 -24.01 4.33 17.33
CA GLY A 193 -24.46 4.49 18.71
C GLY A 193 -25.58 5.50 18.84
N ASN A 194 -25.67 6.10 20.01
CA ASN A 194 -26.60 7.17 20.33
C ASN A 194 -25.85 8.33 20.95
N THR A 195 -26.31 9.55 20.67
CA THR A 195 -25.78 10.77 21.27
C THR A 195 -26.92 11.67 21.78
N SER A 196 -26.58 12.65 22.61
CA SER A 196 -27.46 13.72 23.04
C SER A 196 -26.70 15.02 23.07
N PHE A 197 -27.39 16.13 23.20
CA PHE A 197 -26.83 17.47 23.21
C PHE A 197 -27.14 18.19 24.51
N THR A 198 -26.21 19.02 24.97
CA THR A 198 -26.40 19.88 26.14
C THR A 198 -27.25 21.14 25.82
N SER A 199 -27.33 21.52 24.54
CA SER A 199 -28.11 22.68 24.07
C SER A 199 -28.90 22.36 22.81
N ASN A 200 -29.98 23.11 22.56
CA ASN A 200 -30.72 23.00 21.30
C ASN A 200 -29.84 23.46 20.12
N ILE A 201 -29.96 22.75 19.03
CA ILE A 201 -29.28 23.05 17.79
C ILE A 201 -30.30 23.43 16.74
N ASN A 202 -30.10 24.59 16.10
CA ASN A 202 -30.84 25.01 14.93
C ASN A 202 -29.81 25.67 13.97
N SER A 203 -29.28 24.90 13.07
CA SER A 203 -28.17 25.30 12.22
C SER A 203 -28.38 24.88 10.77
N ASN A 204 -27.93 25.70 9.87
CA ASN A 204 -27.95 25.45 8.43
C ASN A 204 -26.51 25.33 7.89
N GLY A 205 -25.65 24.50 8.56
CA GLY A 205 -24.27 24.29 8.16
C GLY A 205 -23.27 25.19 8.87
N GLN A 206 -23.39 25.34 10.19
CA GLN A 206 -22.44 26.10 11.00
C GLN A 206 -21.15 25.29 11.22
N THR A 207 -20.00 25.91 10.95
CA THR A 207 -18.69 25.34 11.34
C THR A 207 -18.54 25.39 12.86
N VAL A 208 -18.01 24.30 13.42
CA VAL A 208 -17.75 24.16 14.86
C VAL A 208 -16.25 24.12 15.15
N HIS A 209 -15.87 24.18 16.41
CA HIS A 209 -14.44 24.18 16.81
C HIS A 209 -13.86 22.79 16.88
N GLU A 210 -14.69 21.78 17.10
CA GLU A 210 -14.26 20.41 17.19
C GLU A 210 -13.84 19.90 15.83
N THR A 211 -12.77 19.13 15.80
CA THR A 211 -12.26 18.51 14.57
C THR A 211 -12.46 17.00 14.62
N MET A 212 -12.65 16.39 13.46
CA MET A 212 -12.70 14.93 13.35
C MET A 212 -11.36 14.32 13.79
N ALA A 213 -11.44 13.18 14.48
CA ALA A 213 -10.27 12.46 14.97
C ALA A 213 -9.29 12.10 13.82
N ALA A 214 -8.00 12.35 14.02
CA ALA A 214 -6.98 12.23 12.97
C ALA A 214 -6.93 10.86 12.27
N GLY A 215 -7.14 9.77 13.01
CA GLY A 215 -7.19 8.41 12.45
C GLY A 215 -8.47 8.08 11.66
N PHE A 216 -9.45 8.99 11.62
CA PHE A 216 -10.76 8.81 11.00
C PHE A 216 -11.06 9.89 9.95
N LEU A 217 -10.06 10.61 9.49
CA LEU A 217 -10.22 11.64 8.45
C LEU A 217 -10.64 11.01 7.13
N PRO A 218 -11.66 11.56 6.44
CA PRO A 218 -12.09 11.03 5.16
C PRO A 218 -11.07 11.32 4.05
N GLU A 219 -11.07 10.49 3.02
CA GLU A 219 -10.30 10.74 1.79
C GLU A 219 -10.76 12.03 1.08
N GLY A 220 -12.05 12.35 1.12
CA GLY A 220 -12.68 13.56 0.62
C GLY A 220 -13.57 14.22 1.68
N GLU A 221 -14.85 13.97 1.63
CA GLU A 221 -15.84 14.43 2.59
C GLU A 221 -16.50 13.23 3.30
N GLY A 222 -16.80 13.40 4.58
CA GLY A 222 -17.55 12.43 5.39
C GLY A 222 -18.81 13.06 5.99
N THR A 223 -19.80 12.22 6.26
CA THR A 223 -21.05 12.67 6.89
C THR A 223 -21.51 11.67 7.95
N ILE A 224 -21.94 12.21 9.09
CA ILE A 224 -22.63 11.48 10.15
C ILE A 224 -24.05 12.00 10.22
N LEU A 225 -25.03 11.12 10.03
CA LEU A 225 -26.44 11.42 10.18
C LEU A 225 -26.88 11.22 11.64
N LEU A 226 -27.76 12.11 12.10
CA LEU A 226 -28.33 12.13 13.44
C LEU A 226 -29.84 12.06 13.32
N GLU A 227 -30.44 11.00 13.83
CA GLU A 227 -31.88 10.75 13.75
C GLU A 227 -32.49 10.65 15.15
N GLY A 228 -33.32 11.60 15.52
CA GLY A 228 -34.02 11.63 16.77
C GLY A 228 -35.31 10.80 16.75
N VAL A 229 -35.66 10.20 17.88
CA VAL A 229 -36.88 9.39 18.06
C VAL A 229 -38.20 10.18 17.88
N ASN A 230 -38.12 11.49 17.87
CA ASN A 230 -39.22 12.43 17.71
C ASN A 230 -39.34 13.03 16.30
N GLY A 231 -38.62 12.43 15.31
CA GLY A 231 -38.59 12.89 13.91
C GLY A 231 -37.67 14.09 13.65
N GLN A 232 -36.88 14.52 14.63
CA GLN A 232 -35.82 15.52 14.40
C GLN A 232 -34.61 14.88 13.77
N HIS A 233 -33.93 15.62 12.90
CA HIS A 233 -32.73 15.16 12.25
C HIS A 233 -31.70 16.26 12.10
N GLY A 234 -30.44 15.83 11.97
CA GLY A 234 -29.32 16.66 11.67
C GLY A 234 -28.20 15.87 11.04
N ALA A 235 -27.14 16.56 10.68
CA ALA A 235 -25.96 15.97 10.14
C ALA A 235 -24.71 16.71 10.61
N LEU A 236 -23.63 15.95 10.77
CA LEU A 236 -22.26 16.47 10.84
C LEU A 236 -21.60 16.15 9.51
N SER A 237 -21.09 17.15 8.83
CA SER A 237 -20.23 16.97 7.65
C SER A 237 -18.82 17.41 7.98
N PHE A 238 -17.84 16.74 7.45
CA PHE A 238 -16.43 17.02 7.71
C PHE A 238 -15.56 16.76 6.49
N ASP A 239 -14.53 17.58 6.35
CA ASP A 239 -13.61 17.52 5.23
C ASP A 239 -12.37 16.65 5.53
N SER A 240 -11.51 16.53 4.54
CA SER A 240 -10.27 15.73 4.61
C SER A 240 -9.19 16.30 5.53
N VAL A 241 -9.34 17.51 6.07
CA VAL A 241 -8.45 18.10 7.08
C VAL A 241 -9.09 18.11 8.47
N GLY A 242 -10.36 17.67 8.58
CA GLY A 242 -11.04 17.46 9.84
C GLY A 242 -11.96 18.60 10.27
N ASN A 243 -12.17 19.65 9.48
CA ASN A 243 -13.14 20.69 9.80
C ASN A 243 -14.54 20.11 9.82
N VAL A 244 -15.31 20.41 10.86
CA VAL A 244 -16.65 19.87 11.07
C VAL A 244 -17.69 20.99 10.95
N THR A 245 -18.80 20.70 10.26
CA THR A 245 -19.99 21.52 10.21
C THR A 245 -21.18 20.75 10.75
N ILE A 246 -22.09 21.45 11.41
CA ILE A 246 -23.33 20.86 11.90
C ILE A 246 -24.54 21.51 11.26
N SER A 247 -25.55 20.73 10.89
CA SER A 247 -26.80 21.18 10.30
C SER A 247 -27.97 20.43 10.91
N GLY A 248 -29.13 21.04 10.92
CA GLY A 248 -30.40 20.46 11.39
C GLY A 248 -31.04 21.19 12.54
N SER A 249 -32.20 20.71 12.94
CA SER A 249 -32.99 21.23 14.09
C SER A 249 -33.17 20.11 15.10
N MET A 250 -32.42 20.17 16.19
CA MET A 250 -32.36 19.10 17.20
C MET A 250 -32.43 19.73 18.61
N ASN A 251 -33.33 19.21 19.44
CA ASN A 251 -33.50 19.71 20.80
C ASN A 251 -32.67 18.90 21.81
N SER A 252 -32.14 19.59 22.81
CA SER A 252 -31.51 18.96 23.97
C SER A 252 -32.52 18.09 24.74
N GLY A 253 -32.02 17.11 25.46
CA GLY A 253 -32.84 16.18 26.23
C GLY A 253 -33.38 14.99 25.44
N TYR A 254 -33.15 14.92 24.15
CA TYR A 254 -33.47 13.76 23.31
C TYR A 254 -32.23 13.00 22.90
N TYR A 255 -32.43 11.71 22.62
CA TYR A 255 -31.38 10.86 22.05
C TYR A 255 -31.49 10.81 20.52
N PHE A 256 -30.37 10.86 19.88
CA PHE A 256 -30.21 10.77 18.44
C PHE A 256 -29.39 9.52 18.09
N ARG A 257 -29.91 8.71 17.19
CA ARG A 257 -29.13 7.61 16.58
C ARG A 257 -28.06 8.20 15.68
N VAL A 258 -26.90 7.62 15.78
CA VAL A 258 -25.72 8.00 14.99
C VAL A 258 -25.51 6.98 13.89
N CYS A 259 -25.42 7.43 12.65
CA CYS A 259 -25.14 6.58 11.51
C CYS A 259 -24.24 7.32 10.52
N GLY A 260 -23.11 6.72 10.18
CA GLY A 260 -22.19 7.23 9.15
C GLY A 260 -21.16 6.19 8.74
N CYS A 261 -20.73 6.24 7.48
CA CYS A 261 -19.58 5.51 7.01
C CYS A 261 -18.92 6.29 5.88
N TRP A 262 -17.58 6.22 5.82
CA TRP A 262 -16.80 6.93 4.81
C TRP A 262 -15.44 6.26 4.60
N PRO A 263 -14.81 6.39 3.40
CA PRO A 263 -13.44 5.97 3.19
C PRO A 263 -12.48 6.89 3.94
N VAL A 264 -11.46 6.32 4.59
CA VAL A 264 -10.40 7.05 5.29
C VAL A 264 -9.10 7.06 4.49
N LYS A 265 -8.28 8.08 4.76
CA LYS A 265 -6.95 8.21 4.15
C LYS A 265 -6.01 7.08 4.54
#